data_15d99cb901f9b9673d292e793b437c26
#
_entry.id   15d99cb901f9b9673d292e793b437c26
#
_cell.length_a   1.000
_cell.length_b   1.000
_cell.length_c   1.000
_cell.angle_alpha   90.00
_cell.angle_beta   90.00
_cell.angle_gamma   90.00
#
_symmetry.space_group_name_H-M   'P 1'
#
loop_
_entity.id
_entity.type
_entity.pdbx_description
1 polymer ?
#
loop_
_entity_poly.entity_id
_entity_poly.type
_entity_poly.pdbx_seq_one_letter_code
_entity_poly.pdbx_strand_id
1 'polypeptide(L)'
;MKKFYLNLTLLCVALLLCLNSCGGRARLYDVVLSATAADETLPAGSILCYGRGYDTAADAGFLDDYLGLAGYPAFRDKIEDFALYSSLSGDFCELCVMRLYCASDTQDGALFFKRRAAAAKRALNTAGLSGYVENAAVVTCGNVVILSMMPDNEEVLRRVRKALG
;
A
#
# COMPACT_ATOMS: atom_id res chain seq x y z
N MET A 1 44.59 20.37 -20.63
CA MET A 1 44.23 18.93 -20.60
C MET A 1 43.73 18.44 -19.25
N LYS A 2 44.38 18.68 -18.10
CA LYS A 2 43.89 18.21 -16.77
C LYS A 2 42.47 18.64 -16.38
N LYS A 3 42.07 19.89 -16.69
CA LYS A 3 40.70 20.38 -16.39
C LYS A 3 39.61 19.69 -17.23
N PHE A 4 39.92 19.27 -18.46
CA PHE A 4 38.98 18.56 -19.33
C PHE A 4 38.67 17.15 -18.81
N TYR A 5 39.69 16.42 -18.35
CA TYR A 5 39.53 15.09 -17.77
C TYR A 5 38.77 15.15 -16.44
N LEU A 6 39.01 16.19 -15.62
CA LEU A 6 38.31 16.36 -14.36
C LEU A 6 36.77 16.59 -14.58
N ASN A 7 36.43 17.41 -15.56
CA ASN A 7 35.04 17.68 -15.90
C ASN A 7 34.35 16.45 -16.51
N LEU A 8 35.06 15.67 -17.33
CA LEU A 8 34.54 14.44 -17.92
C LEU A 8 34.28 13.37 -16.86
N THR A 9 35.22 13.19 -15.89
CA THR A 9 35.02 12.26 -14.77
C THR A 9 33.86 12.68 -13.86
N LEU A 10 33.71 13.98 -13.59
CA LEU A 10 32.57 14.48 -12.78
C LEU A 10 31.25 14.24 -13.50
N LEU A 11 31.20 14.42 -14.82
CA LEU A 11 29.99 14.16 -15.63
C LEU A 11 29.67 12.66 -15.65
N CYS A 12 30.66 11.78 -15.78
CA CYS A 12 30.45 10.32 -15.74
C CYS A 12 29.97 9.85 -14.37
N VAL A 13 30.49 10.39 -13.27
CA VAL A 13 30.05 10.07 -11.92
C VAL A 13 28.62 10.56 -11.69
N ALA A 14 28.29 11.76 -12.15
CA ALA A 14 26.91 12.29 -12.08
C ALA A 14 25.93 11.43 -12.90
N LEU A 15 26.31 10.99 -14.10
CA LEU A 15 25.51 10.07 -14.92
C LEU A 15 25.33 8.70 -14.25
N LEU A 16 26.38 8.14 -13.64
CA LEU A 16 26.34 6.88 -12.91
C LEU A 16 25.42 6.99 -11.66
N LEU A 17 25.45 8.12 -10.96
CA LEU A 17 24.55 8.38 -9.83
C LEU A 17 23.10 8.51 -10.29
N CYS A 18 22.86 9.14 -11.45
CA CYS A 18 21.51 9.21 -12.03
C CYS A 18 21.00 7.83 -12.51
N LEU A 19 21.87 6.98 -13.04
CA LEU A 19 21.51 5.62 -13.48
C LEU A 19 21.23 4.69 -12.29
N ASN A 20 21.89 4.86 -11.15
CA ASN A 20 21.59 4.12 -9.92
C ASN A 20 20.33 4.62 -9.20
N SER A 21 19.80 5.80 -9.57
CA SER A 21 18.52 6.32 -9.07
C SER A 21 17.30 5.72 -9.78
N CYS A 22 17.49 4.90 -10.81
CA CYS A 22 16.45 4.05 -11.40
C CYS A 22 16.26 2.75 -10.62
N GLY A 23 16.26 2.78 -9.31
CA GLY A 23 15.63 1.76 -8.48
C GLY A 23 14.15 1.76 -8.84
N GLY A 24 13.68 0.77 -9.60
CA GLY A 24 12.27 0.63 -9.95
C GLY A 24 11.45 0.73 -8.66
N ARG A 25 10.38 1.53 -8.68
CA ARG A 25 9.47 1.64 -7.53
C ARG A 25 9.06 0.23 -7.11
N ALA A 26 9.16 -0.06 -5.80
CA ALA A 26 8.73 -1.34 -5.27
C ALA A 26 7.28 -1.63 -5.67
N ARG A 27 7.00 -2.81 -6.19
CA ARG A 27 5.62 -3.26 -6.48
C ARG A 27 4.89 -3.43 -5.16
N LEU A 28 3.69 -2.92 -5.05
CA LEU A 28 2.95 -2.99 -3.78
C LEU A 28 2.62 -4.42 -3.37
N TYR A 29 2.49 -5.34 -4.33
CA TYR A 29 2.40 -6.79 -4.05
C TYR A 29 3.60 -7.27 -3.22
N ASP A 30 4.83 -6.95 -3.64
CA ASP A 30 6.04 -7.39 -2.96
C ASP A 30 6.17 -6.73 -1.58
N VAL A 31 5.73 -5.47 -1.45
CA VAL A 31 5.67 -4.73 -0.18
C VAL A 31 4.74 -5.45 0.80
N VAL A 32 3.51 -5.76 0.38
CA VAL A 32 2.51 -6.45 1.22
C VAL A 32 2.97 -7.86 1.53
N LEU A 33 3.48 -8.61 0.53
CA LEU A 33 3.99 -9.96 0.72
C LEU A 33 5.13 -9.98 1.75
N SER A 34 6.12 -9.08 1.63
CA SER A 34 7.25 -9.03 2.56
C SER A 34 6.83 -8.65 3.99
N ALA A 35 5.80 -7.82 4.12
CA ALA A 35 5.29 -7.42 5.43
C ALA A 35 4.49 -8.51 6.13
N THR A 36 3.78 -9.37 5.37
CA THR A 36 2.90 -10.44 5.90
C THR A 36 3.59 -11.79 5.98
N ALA A 37 4.45 -12.17 5.04
CA ALA A 37 5.12 -13.47 5.02
C ALA A 37 6.10 -13.69 6.19
N ALA A 38 6.55 -12.62 6.84
CA ALA A 38 7.47 -12.70 7.98
C ALA A 38 6.75 -12.95 9.32
N ASP A 39 5.43 -13.11 9.32
CA ASP A 39 4.63 -13.27 10.53
C ASP A 39 3.79 -14.54 10.46
N GLU A 40 4.31 -15.59 11.10
CA GLU A 40 3.68 -16.91 11.16
C GLU A 40 2.38 -16.92 11.99
N THR A 41 2.10 -15.85 12.74
CA THR A 41 0.90 -15.74 13.57
C THR A 41 -0.31 -15.22 12.81
N LEU A 42 -0.10 -14.73 11.57
CA LEU A 42 -1.20 -14.21 10.75
C LEU A 42 -2.11 -15.34 10.28
N PRO A 43 -3.43 -15.09 10.25
CA PRO A 43 -4.38 -16.02 9.64
C PRO A 43 -4.02 -16.30 8.18
N ALA A 44 -4.43 -17.45 7.67
CA ALA A 44 -4.32 -17.70 6.23
C ALA A 44 -5.09 -16.63 5.46
N GLY A 45 -4.47 -16.05 4.45
CA GLY A 45 -5.03 -14.94 3.69
C GLY A 45 -4.61 -14.98 2.22
N SER A 46 -5.13 -14.03 1.46
CA SER A 46 -4.77 -13.82 0.05
C SER A 46 -4.33 -12.38 -0.18
N ILE A 47 -3.52 -12.18 -1.22
CA ILE A 47 -3.12 -10.84 -1.67
C ILE A 47 -3.82 -10.56 -2.99
N LEU A 48 -4.63 -9.51 -3.01
CA LEU A 48 -5.29 -8.97 -4.19
C LEU A 48 -4.57 -7.68 -4.61
N CYS A 49 -4.41 -7.49 -5.91
CA CYS A 49 -3.72 -6.31 -6.46
C CYS A 49 -4.57 -5.64 -7.54
N TYR A 50 -4.41 -4.33 -7.67
CA TYR A 50 -4.96 -3.55 -8.77
C TYR A 50 -3.87 -2.61 -9.30
N GLY A 51 -3.84 -2.38 -10.61
CA GLY A 51 -2.84 -1.52 -11.27
C GLY A 51 -2.12 -2.24 -12.39
N ARG A 52 -1.17 -1.54 -13.03
CA ARG A 52 -0.43 -2.08 -14.16
C ARG A 52 0.65 -3.07 -13.70
N GLY A 53 0.82 -4.16 -14.47
CA GLY A 53 1.93 -5.11 -14.29
C GLY A 53 1.64 -6.27 -13.34
N TYR A 54 0.37 -6.52 -13.02
CA TYR A 54 -0.07 -7.73 -12.34
C TYR A 54 -0.75 -8.68 -13.31
N ASP A 55 -0.36 -9.96 -13.30
CA ASP A 55 -0.95 -11.00 -14.17
C ASP A 55 -2.39 -11.33 -13.76
N THR A 56 -2.71 -11.17 -12.49
CA THR A 56 -4.02 -11.40 -11.88
C THR A 56 -4.46 -10.16 -11.12
N ALA A 57 -4.69 -9.06 -11.83
CA ALA A 57 -5.20 -7.85 -11.20
C ALA A 57 -6.69 -8.00 -10.84
N ALA A 58 -7.07 -7.51 -9.68
CA ALA A 58 -8.47 -7.27 -9.35
C ALA A 58 -9.08 -6.26 -10.34
N ASP A 59 -10.34 -6.39 -10.65
CA ASP A 59 -11.02 -5.44 -11.52
C ASP A 59 -11.37 -4.12 -10.79
N ALA A 60 -11.81 -3.15 -11.55
CA ALA A 60 -12.20 -1.84 -11.00
C ALA A 60 -13.44 -1.95 -10.08
N GLY A 61 -14.33 -2.90 -10.33
CA GLY A 61 -15.50 -3.15 -9.51
C GLY A 61 -15.14 -3.58 -8.10
N PHE A 62 -14.13 -4.45 -7.95
CA PHE A 62 -13.60 -4.80 -6.64
C PHE A 62 -13.12 -3.57 -5.85
N LEU A 63 -12.38 -2.66 -6.49
CA LEU A 63 -11.91 -1.44 -5.82
C LEU A 63 -13.07 -0.54 -5.40
N ASP A 64 -14.06 -0.38 -6.28
CA ASP A 64 -15.25 0.42 -6.02
C ASP A 64 -15.99 -0.11 -4.79
N ASP A 65 -16.17 -1.42 -4.68
CA ASP A 65 -16.83 -2.07 -3.56
C ASP A 65 -15.99 -2.00 -2.28
N TYR A 66 -14.70 -2.34 -2.38
CA TYR A 66 -13.82 -2.39 -1.22
C TYR A 66 -13.63 -1.01 -0.56
N LEU A 67 -13.40 0.02 -1.36
CA LEU A 67 -13.17 1.40 -0.90
C LEU A 67 -14.47 2.21 -0.79
N GLY A 68 -15.60 1.68 -1.29
CA GLY A 68 -16.87 2.43 -1.33
C GLY A 68 -16.82 3.60 -2.32
N LEU A 69 -16.21 3.40 -3.50
CA LEU A 69 -16.01 4.45 -4.50
C LEU A 69 -17.22 4.70 -5.41
N ALA A 70 -18.32 3.97 -5.26
CA ALA A 70 -19.50 4.09 -6.13
C ALA A 70 -20.01 5.55 -6.27
N GLY A 71 -19.86 6.36 -5.22
CA GLY A 71 -20.15 7.80 -5.25
C GLY A 71 -18.99 8.71 -5.64
N TYR A 72 -17.81 8.16 -5.91
CA TYR A 72 -16.56 8.91 -6.13
C TYR A 72 -15.70 8.30 -7.25
N PRO A 73 -16.24 8.08 -8.46
CA PRO A 73 -15.52 7.38 -9.52
C PRO A 73 -14.23 8.09 -9.93
N ALA A 74 -14.18 9.43 -9.84
CA ALA A 74 -12.98 10.21 -10.15
C ALA A 74 -11.80 9.93 -9.19
N PHE A 75 -12.05 9.37 -8.00
CA PHE A 75 -10.96 9.01 -7.11
C PHE A 75 -10.24 7.73 -7.57
N ARG A 76 -10.95 6.78 -8.17
CA ARG A 76 -10.35 5.57 -8.74
C ARG A 76 -9.25 5.90 -9.76
N ASP A 77 -9.47 6.90 -10.61
CA ASP A 77 -8.51 7.33 -11.62
C ASP A 77 -7.23 7.94 -11.02
N LYS A 78 -7.24 8.27 -9.73
CA LYS A 78 -6.08 8.75 -8.98
C LYS A 78 -5.22 7.61 -8.43
N ILE A 79 -5.70 6.37 -8.44
CA ILE A 79 -5.00 5.19 -7.90
C ILE A 79 -4.06 4.63 -8.98
N GLU A 80 -2.75 4.69 -8.71
CA GLU A 80 -1.71 4.14 -9.57
C GLU A 80 -1.57 2.63 -9.36
N ASP A 81 -1.56 2.20 -8.09
CA ASP A 81 -1.27 0.84 -7.67
C ASP A 81 -1.91 0.56 -6.30
N PHE A 82 -2.35 -0.67 -6.09
CA PHE A 82 -3.03 -1.09 -4.88
C PHE A 82 -2.74 -2.56 -4.59
N ALA A 83 -2.47 -2.88 -3.33
CA ALA A 83 -2.33 -4.24 -2.86
C ALA A 83 -3.02 -4.41 -1.51
N LEU A 84 -3.77 -5.49 -1.36
CA LEU A 84 -4.53 -5.84 -0.17
C LEU A 84 -4.20 -7.28 0.24
N TYR A 85 -3.65 -7.46 1.43
CA TYR A 85 -3.76 -8.74 2.14
C TYR A 85 -5.06 -8.74 2.93
N SER A 86 -5.83 -9.81 2.80
CA SER A 86 -7.03 -10.04 3.59
C SER A 86 -7.07 -11.48 4.07
N SER A 87 -7.35 -11.68 5.37
CA SER A 87 -7.55 -13.01 5.93
C SER A 87 -8.82 -13.66 5.36
N LEU A 88 -8.82 -14.99 5.33
CA LEU A 88 -9.97 -15.79 4.90
C LEU A 88 -10.93 -16.09 6.06
N SER A 89 -10.58 -15.71 7.30
CA SER A 89 -11.35 -16.03 8.51
C SER A 89 -12.47 -15.04 8.82
N GLY A 90 -12.60 -13.94 8.05
CA GLY A 90 -13.66 -12.94 8.27
C GLY A 90 -13.46 -12.04 9.51
N ASP A 91 -12.27 -12.07 10.10
CA ASP A 91 -11.87 -11.29 11.29
C ASP A 91 -11.37 -9.88 10.96
N PHE A 92 -11.44 -9.50 9.67
CA PHE A 92 -10.90 -8.24 9.14
C PHE A 92 -9.41 -8.02 9.49
N CYS A 93 -8.61 -9.10 9.49
CA CYS A 93 -7.16 -8.97 9.47
C CYS A 93 -6.73 -8.53 8.06
N GLU A 94 -6.45 -7.24 7.90
CA GLU A 94 -6.19 -6.63 6.58
C GLU A 94 -4.96 -5.71 6.62
N LEU A 95 -4.12 -5.82 5.60
CA LEU A 95 -3.08 -4.84 5.27
C LEU A 95 -3.32 -4.34 3.85
N CYS A 96 -3.64 -3.07 3.72
CA CYS A 96 -3.87 -2.45 2.43
C CYS A 96 -2.87 -1.33 2.19
N VAL A 97 -2.23 -1.35 1.02
CA VAL A 97 -1.29 -0.33 0.58
C VAL A 97 -1.78 0.21 -0.77
N MET A 98 -1.98 1.51 -0.84
CA MET A 98 -2.47 2.21 -2.02
C MET A 98 -1.49 3.30 -2.41
N ARG A 99 -1.03 3.29 -3.66
CA ARG A 99 -0.21 4.35 -4.25
C ARG A 99 -1.07 5.22 -5.14
N LEU A 100 -0.94 6.52 -4.99
CA LEU A 100 -1.63 7.52 -5.78
C LEU A 100 -0.67 8.15 -6.79
N TYR A 101 -1.19 8.63 -7.92
CA TYR A 101 -0.36 9.37 -8.89
C TYR A 101 0.22 10.65 -8.28
N CYS A 102 -0.55 11.32 -7.40
CA CYS A 102 -0.14 12.57 -6.75
C CYS A 102 -0.17 12.45 -5.23
N ALA A 103 0.85 12.97 -4.55
CA ALA A 103 0.89 13.02 -3.09
C ALA A 103 -0.20 13.94 -2.48
N SER A 104 -0.68 14.93 -3.24
CA SER A 104 -1.79 15.80 -2.80
C SER A 104 -3.10 15.04 -2.56
N ASP A 105 -3.28 13.86 -3.16
CA ASP A 105 -4.51 13.08 -3.05
C ASP A 105 -4.51 12.13 -1.84
N THR A 106 -3.41 12.06 -1.08
CA THR A 106 -3.26 11.12 0.05
C THR A 106 -4.24 11.38 1.19
N GLN A 107 -4.70 12.61 1.37
CA GLN A 107 -5.72 12.93 2.38
C GLN A 107 -7.06 12.28 2.03
N ASP A 108 -7.46 12.33 0.75
CA ASP A 108 -8.67 11.65 0.27
C ASP A 108 -8.52 10.14 0.40
N GLY A 109 -7.37 9.58 -0.01
CA GLY A 109 -7.07 8.17 0.15
C GLY A 109 -7.16 7.70 1.60
N ALA A 110 -6.59 8.47 2.53
CA ALA A 110 -6.68 8.20 3.96
C ALA A 110 -8.13 8.25 4.48
N LEU A 111 -8.97 9.12 3.93
CA LEU A 111 -10.39 9.18 4.28
C LEU A 111 -11.12 7.90 3.87
N PHE A 112 -10.86 7.36 2.65
CA PHE A 112 -11.45 6.09 2.22
C PHE A 112 -11.02 4.93 3.13
N PHE A 113 -9.76 4.86 3.51
CA PHE A 113 -9.28 3.83 4.43
C PHE A 113 -9.87 3.96 5.83
N LYS A 114 -10.05 5.17 6.36
CA LYS A 114 -10.76 5.39 7.63
C LYS A 114 -12.23 4.93 7.54
N ARG A 115 -12.89 5.18 6.41
CA ARG A 115 -14.27 4.70 6.16
C ARG A 115 -14.32 3.16 6.10
N ARG A 116 -13.34 2.52 5.44
CA ARG A 116 -13.20 1.05 5.41
C ARG A 116 -13.05 0.49 6.81
N ALA A 117 -12.13 1.00 7.63
CA ALA A 117 -11.94 0.56 9.01
C ALA A 117 -13.22 0.74 9.85
N ALA A 118 -13.91 1.88 9.71
CA ALA A 118 -15.17 2.12 10.40
C ALA A 118 -16.30 1.17 9.94
N ALA A 119 -16.33 0.79 8.67
CA ALA A 119 -17.28 -0.19 8.14
C ALA A 119 -17.00 -1.60 8.70
N ALA A 120 -15.74 -2.02 8.71
CA ALA A 120 -15.30 -3.28 9.29
C ALA A 120 -15.65 -3.37 10.78
N LYS A 121 -15.40 -2.29 11.55
CA LYS A 121 -15.76 -2.23 12.97
C LYS A 121 -17.27 -2.38 13.19
N ARG A 122 -18.10 -1.71 12.37
CA ARG A 122 -19.57 -1.87 12.47
C ARG A 122 -20.00 -3.29 12.15
N ALA A 123 -19.41 -3.93 11.13
CA ALA A 123 -19.74 -5.30 10.77
C ALA A 123 -19.43 -6.28 11.90
N LEU A 124 -18.24 -6.19 12.51
CA LEU A 124 -17.87 -7.03 13.66
C LEU A 124 -18.77 -6.81 14.86
N ASN A 125 -19.06 -5.55 15.23
CA ASN A 125 -19.93 -5.22 16.34
C ASN A 125 -21.35 -5.79 16.13
N THR A 126 -21.88 -5.72 14.90
CA THR A 126 -23.20 -6.27 14.57
C THR A 126 -23.20 -7.80 14.70
N ALA A 127 -22.10 -8.45 14.39
CA ALA A 127 -21.94 -9.89 14.52
C ALA A 127 -21.60 -10.35 15.96
N GLY A 128 -21.40 -9.42 16.89
CA GLY A 128 -20.93 -9.73 18.24
C GLY A 128 -19.51 -10.27 18.30
N LEU A 129 -18.69 -9.93 17.29
CA LEU A 129 -17.31 -10.38 17.16
C LEU A 129 -16.35 -9.24 17.48
N SER A 130 -15.16 -9.58 17.96
CA SER A 130 -14.00 -8.69 18.04
C SER A 130 -12.98 -9.08 16.99
N GLY A 131 -12.19 -8.14 16.53
CA GLY A 131 -11.16 -8.38 15.54
C GLY A 131 -10.07 -7.32 15.58
N TYR A 132 -9.18 -7.37 14.62
CA TYR A 132 -8.01 -6.47 14.58
C TYR A 132 -8.36 -5.01 14.24
N VAL A 133 -9.60 -4.74 13.92
CA VAL A 133 -10.10 -3.40 13.56
C VAL A 133 -10.04 -2.38 14.69
N GLU A 134 -10.01 -2.83 15.96
CA GLU A 134 -9.95 -1.92 17.13
C GLU A 134 -8.67 -1.07 17.12
N ASN A 135 -7.58 -1.64 16.61
CA ASN A 135 -6.29 -0.97 16.51
C ASN A 135 -5.98 -0.47 15.10
N ALA A 136 -7.01 -0.30 14.26
CA ALA A 136 -6.83 0.11 12.87
C ALA A 136 -5.96 1.38 12.76
N ALA A 137 -4.89 1.31 11.99
CA ALA A 137 -3.99 2.41 11.73
C ALA A 137 -4.05 2.83 10.27
N VAL A 138 -4.19 4.14 10.01
CA VAL A 138 -4.10 4.73 8.67
C VAL A 138 -2.96 5.71 8.66
N VAL A 139 -1.95 5.46 7.84
CA VAL A 139 -0.74 6.29 7.71
C VAL A 139 -0.45 6.64 6.26
N THR A 140 0.28 7.74 6.06
CA THR A 140 0.72 8.20 4.74
C THR A 140 2.25 8.24 4.68
N CYS A 141 2.82 7.92 3.51
CA CYS A 141 4.25 7.98 3.23
C CYS A 141 4.45 8.42 1.77
N GLY A 142 4.88 9.67 1.55
CA GLY A 142 4.94 10.24 0.20
C GLY A 142 3.56 10.24 -0.48
N ASN A 143 3.45 9.55 -1.61
CA ASN A 143 2.19 9.35 -2.32
C ASN A 143 1.51 7.99 -2.01
N VAL A 144 1.93 7.32 -0.95
CA VAL A 144 1.37 6.03 -0.52
C VAL A 144 0.51 6.23 0.74
N VAL A 145 -0.65 5.57 0.76
CA VAL A 145 -1.53 5.47 1.93
C VAL A 145 -1.60 4.01 2.36
N ILE A 146 -1.54 3.76 3.65
CA ILE A 146 -1.51 2.42 4.24
C ILE A 146 -2.64 2.33 5.26
N LEU A 147 -3.47 1.27 5.15
CA LEU A 147 -4.39 0.82 6.20
C LEU A 147 -3.83 -0.48 6.77
N SER A 148 -3.66 -0.53 8.08
CA SER A 148 -3.30 -1.74 8.80
C SER A 148 -4.34 -2.04 9.87
N MET A 149 -4.96 -3.21 9.78
CA MET A 149 -5.82 -3.83 10.78
C MET A 149 -5.21 -5.20 11.11
N MET A 150 -4.02 -5.17 11.73
CA MET A 150 -3.17 -6.34 11.96
C MET A 150 -2.94 -6.53 13.45
N PRO A 151 -2.55 -7.74 13.91
CA PRO A 151 -2.25 -7.99 15.32
C PRO A 151 -1.18 -7.04 15.88
N ASP A 152 -0.09 -6.84 15.13
CA ASP A 152 1.00 -5.92 15.46
C ASP A 152 1.14 -4.86 14.36
N ASN A 153 0.33 -3.80 14.45
CA ASN A 153 0.35 -2.71 13.48
C ASN A 153 1.69 -1.98 13.43
N GLU A 154 2.38 -1.83 14.56
CA GLU A 154 3.64 -1.08 14.60
C GLU A 154 4.72 -1.79 13.79
N GLU A 155 4.90 -3.08 14.03
CA GLU A 155 5.87 -3.90 13.32
C GLU A 155 5.53 -4.03 11.83
N VAL A 156 4.26 -4.27 11.50
CA VAL A 156 3.81 -4.36 10.10
C VAL A 156 4.06 -3.05 9.37
N LEU A 157 3.71 -1.90 9.95
CA LEU A 157 3.95 -0.58 9.35
C LEU A 157 5.46 -0.29 9.20
N ARG A 158 6.29 -0.74 10.14
CA ARG A 158 7.75 -0.63 10.03
C ARG A 158 8.28 -1.43 8.84
N ARG A 159 7.80 -2.68 8.64
CA ARG A 159 8.17 -3.53 7.50
C ARG A 159 7.72 -2.91 6.18
N VAL A 160 6.49 -2.42 6.10
CA VAL A 160 5.96 -1.74 4.90
C VAL A 160 6.82 -0.53 4.54
N ARG A 161 7.15 0.35 5.50
CA ARG A 161 8.01 1.51 5.24
C ARG A 161 9.39 1.11 4.74
N LYS A 162 9.99 0.09 5.34
CA LYS A 162 11.29 -0.45 4.91
C LYS A 162 11.23 -0.99 3.47
N ALA A 163 10.15 -1.63 3.08
CA ALA A 163 9.98 -2.19 1.75
C ALA A 163 9.66 -1.14 0.68
N LEU A 164 9.09 0.00 1.09
CA LEU A 164 8.83 1.13 0.18
C LEU A 164 10.10 1.95 -0.15
N GLY A 165 11.14 1.90 0.68
CA GLY A 165 12.44 2.58 0.54
C GLY A 165 12.56 3.77 1.44
#